data_65e4c93dfbf01bdf3986f49d9193c862
#
_entry.id   65e4c93dfbf01bdf3986f49d9193c862
#
_cell.length_a   1.000
_cell.length_b   1.000
_cell.length_c   1.000
_cell.angle_alpha   90.00
_cell.angle_beta   90.00
_cell.angle_gamma   90.00
#
_symmetry.space_group_name_H-M   'P 1'
#
loop_
_entity.id
_entity.type
_entity.pdbx_description
1 polymer ?
#
loop_
_entity_poly.entity_id
_entity_poly.type
_entity_poly.pdbx_seq_one_letter_code
_entity_poly.pdbx_strand_id
1 'polypeptide(L)'
;DEVLPRLVSSKLYPRSFLLVNKLTLNASPTSSYPHEECAYRGMMTSCVSLVEEIGGMTDAEIKRMACEIVAEEYTTYLMENVSSLLEAFLNVCRAEVTSVNLYALALTSSSTPPYVDDLEEYGFLSYNKEAQYNVSSKRVTTVGERADVVDYVTEVLMEDDEAFETEYGSYEYVMKKYELMKTAMENLKAALK
;
A
#
# COMPACT_ATOMS: atom_id res chain seq x y z
N ASP A 1 -17.69 -10.24 -6.21
CA ASP A 1 -18.79 -9.24 -6.22
C ASP A 1 -18.40 -7.91 -5.58
N GLU A 2 -17.32 -7.85 -4.75
CA GLU A 2 -16.89 -6.62 -4.07
C GLU A 2 -16.05 -5.68 -4.94
N VAL A 3 -15.20 -6.21 -5.81
CA VAL A 3 -14.24 -5.43 -6.61
C VAL A 3 -14.90 -4.68 -7.75
N LEU A 4 -15.64 -5.38 -8.62
CA LEU A 4 -16.19 -4.80 -9.85
C LEU A 4 -17.13 -3.62 -9.61
N PRO A 5 -18.07 -3.64 -8.64
CA PRO A 5 -18.94 -2.50 -8.40
C PRO A 5 -18.17 -1.24 -8.02
N ARG A 6 -17.11 -1.38 -7.24
CA ARG A 6 -16.26 -0.24 -6.79
C ARG A 6 -15.48 0.36 -7.96
N LEU A 7 -14.88 -0.46 -8.83
CA LEU A 7 -14.15 -0.01 -10.01
C LEU A 7 -15.08 0.60 -11.05
N VAL A 8 -16.22 -0.03 -11.34
CA VAL A 8 -17.20 0.48 -12.31
C VAL A 8 -17.78 1.81 -11.85
N SER A 9 -18.12 1.95 -10.57
CA SER A 9 -18.64 3.22 -10.03
C SER A 9 -17.64 4.36 -10.11
N SER A 10 -16.35 4.05 -9.96
CA SER A 10 -15.27 5.04 -10.06
C SER A 10 -14.79 5.29 -11.48
N LYS A 11 -15.23 4.50 -12.47
CA LYS A 11 -14.69 4.49 -13.84
C LYS A 11 -13.20 4.15 -13.95
N LEU A 12 -12.61 3.62 -12.87
CA LEU A 12 -11.21 3.19 -12.79
C LEU A 12 -11.19 1.67 -12.90
N TYR A 13 -11.06 1.13 -14.08
CA TYR A 13 -10.97 -0.32 -14.28
C TYR A 13 -9.91 -0.67 -15.31
N PRO A 14 -9.18 -1.78 -15.09
CA PRO A 14 -8.22 -2.26 -16.08
C PRO A 14 -8.95 -2.75 -17.33
N ARG A 15 -8.21 -2.87 -18.43
CA ARG A 15 -8.76 -3.46 -19.66
C ARG A 15 -9.05 -4.95 -19.52
N SER A 16 -8.33 -5.62 -18.64
CA SER A 16 -8.47 -7.04 -18.38
C SER A 16 -8.08 -7.41 -16.96
N PHE A 17 -8.63 -8.50 -16.46
CA PHE A 17 -8.19 -9.18 -15.25
C PHE A 17 -7.54 -10.50 -15.63
N LEU A 18 -6.40 -10.80 -15.01
CA LEU A 18 -5.76 -12.11 -15.03
C LEU A 18 -5.95 -12.75 -13.67
N LEU A 19 -6.67 -13.86 -13.63
CA LEU A 19 -6.89 -14.63 -12.41
C LEU A 19 -5.90 -15.78 -12.36
N VAL A 20 -5.14 -15.88 -11.27
CA VAL A 20 -4.15 -16.92 -11.05
C VAL A 20 -4.27 -17.47 -9.62
N ASN A 21 -3.80 -18.67 -9.41
CA ASN A 21 -3.80 -19.25 -8.05
C ASN A 21 -2.65 -18.72 -7.22
N LYS A 22 -1.55 -18.38 -7.85
CA LYS A 22 -0.36 -17.87 -7.17
C LYS A 22 0.31 -16.80 -8.02
N LEU A 23 0.60 -15.68 -7.39
CA LEU A 23 1.43 -14.62 -7.93
C LEU A 23 2.64 -14.46 -7.04
N THR A 24 3.80 -14.84 -7.57
CA THR A 24 5.08 -14.64 -6.89
C THR A 24 5.85 -13.55 -7.61
N LEU A 25 6.15 -12.47 -6.92
CA LEU A 25 7.01 -11.41 -7.43
C LEU A 25 8.45 -11.69 -7.07
N ASN A 26 9.33 -11.55 -8.04
CA ASN A 26 10.77 -11.69 -7.88
C ASN A 26 11.45 -10.45 -8.43
N ALA A 27 12.13 -9.71 -7.59
CA ALA A 27 12.82 -8.50 -8.02
C ALA A 27 14.09 -8.82 -8.84
N SER A 28 14.83 -9.88 -8.51
CA SER A 28 16.04 -10.29 -9.26
C SER A 28 16.43 -11.73 -8.94
N PRO A 29 16.98 -12.47 -9.89
CA PRO A 29 17.47 -13.85 -9.64
C PRO A 29 18.60 -13.93 -8.61
N THR A 30 19.26 -12.82 -8.28
CA THR A 30 20.49 -12.80 -7.46
C THR A 30 20.33 -12.18 -6.09
N SER A 31 19.24 -11.46 -5.80
CA SER A 31 19.12 -10.70 -4.54
C SER A 31 17.71 -10.59 -3.98
N SER A 32 16.72 -11.17 -4.62
CA SER A 32 15.34 -10.95 -4.22
C SER A 32 14.75 -12.07 -3.40
N TYR A 33 13.95 -11.69 -2.45
CA TYR A 33 13.10 -12.60 -1.72
C TYR A 33 11.81 -12.75 -2.50
N PRO A 34 11.47 -13.95 -2.98
CA PRO A 34 10.17 -14.20 -3.56
C PRO A 34 9.12 -13.96 -2.49
N HIS A 35 8.12 -13.17 -2.82
CA HIS A 35 6.97 -12.92 -1.96
C HIS A 35 5.69 -13.06 -2.76
N GLU A 36 4.61 -13.40 -2.08
CA GLU A 36 3.31 -13.60 -2.68
C GLU A 36 2.50 -12.32 -2.50
N GLU A 37 1.82 -11.92 -3.58
CA GLU A 37 0.92 -10.78 -3.57
C GLU A 37 -0.46 -11.23 -4.05
N CYS A 38 -1.51 -10.67 -3.46
CA CYS A 38 -2.88 -10.95 -3.88
C CYS A 38 -3.26 -10.16 -5.14
N ALA A 39 -2.65 -9.01 -5.37
CA ALA A 39 -2.90 -8.16 -6.52
C ALA A 39 -1.60 -7.58 -7.09
N TYR A 40 -1.60 -7.36 -8.39
CA TYR A 40 -0.52 -6.65 -9.07
C TYR A 40 -1.07 -5.90 -10.29
N ARG A 41 -0.75 -4.64 -10.41
CA ARG A 41 -1.15 -3.81 -11.52
C ARG A 41 -0.06 -3.74 -12.60
N GLY A 42 -0.31 -4.39 -13.73
CA GLY A 42 0.47 -4.19 -14.94
C GLY A 42 0.00 -2.96 -15.74
N MET A 43 0.51 -2.77 -16.95
CA MET A 43 0.17 -1.59 -17.78
C MET A 43 -1.33 -1.47 -18.05
N MET A 44 -2.02 -2.55 -18.32
CA MET A 44 -3.46 -2.57 -18.69
C MET A 44 -4.21 -3.75 -18.08
N THR A 45 -3.56 -4.56 -17.28
CA THR A 45 -4.11 -5.79 -16.72
C THR A 45 -3.85 -5.81 -15.23
N SER A 46 -4.89 -6.04 -14.46
CA SER A 46 -4.76 -6.37 -13.04
C SER A 46 -4.68 -7.87 -12.88
N CYS A 47 -3.61 -8.34 -12.27
CA CYS A 47 -3.46 -9.72 -11.86
C CYS A 47 -4.03 -9.88 -10.46
N VAL A 48 -4.87 -10.88 -10.28
CA VAL A 48 -5.48 -11.26 -9.00
C VAL A 48 -5.08 -12.70 -8.71
N SER A 49 -4.48 -12.93 -7.57
CA SER A 49 -4.05 -14.26 -7.13
C SER A 49 -4.91 -14.82 -6.00
N LEU A 50 -4.52 -15.95 -5.46
CA LEU A 50 -5.20 -16.65 -4.35
C LEU A 50 -6.64 -17.05 -4.66
N VAL A 51 -6.98 -17.21 -5.95
CA VAL A 51 -8.37 -17.48 -6.39
C VAL A 51 -8.92 -18.77 -5.80
N GLU A 52 -8.09 -19.81 -5.64
CA GLU A 52 -8.49 -21.08 -5.03
C GLU A 52 -8.70 -21.00 -3.51
N GLU A 53 -8.09 -20.01 -2.86
CA GLU A 53 -8.14 -19.83 -1.41
C GLU A 53 -9.39 -19.07 -0.95
N ILE A 54 -10.05 -18.32 -1.85
CA ILE A 54 -11.22 -17.47 -1.54
C ILE A 54 -12.32 -18.26 -0.81
N GLY A 55 -12.53 -19.53 -1.17
CA GLY A 55 -13.55 -20.37 -0.55
C GLY A 55 -13.29 -20.70 0.95
N GLY A 56 -12.07 -20.48 1.43
CA GLY A 56 -11.67 -20.67 2.82
C GLY A 56 -11.49 -19.37 3.61
N MET A 57 -11.58 -18.22 2.94
CA MET A 57 -11.41 -16.91 3.56
C MET A 57 -12.64 -16.47 4.33
N THR A 58 -12.43 -15.72 5.38
CA THR A 58 -13.47 -14.97 6.08
C THR A 58 -13.95 -13.77 5.27
N ASP A 59 -15.12 -13.23 5.59
CA ASP A 59 -15.64 -12.02 4.93
C ASP A 59 -14.68 -10.81 5.08
N ALA A 60 -13.97 -10.71 6.21
CA ALA A 60 -12.99 -9.66 6.45
C ALA A 60 -11.75 -9.80 5.54
N GLU A 61 -11.26 -11.03 5.37
CA GLU A 61 -10.14 -11.31 4.46
C GLU A 61 -10.53 -11.07 3.00
N ILE A 62 -11.73 -11.46 2.59
CA ILE A 62 -12.26 -11.18 1.25
C ILE A 62 -12.40 -9.67 1.03
N LYS A 63 -12.91 -8.92 2.03
CA LYS A 63 -13.02 -7.46 1.96
C LYS A 63 -11.64 -6.81 1.81
N ARG A 64 -10.66 -7.22 2.60
CA ARG A 64 -9.29 -6.70 2.53
C ARG A 64 -8.67 -6.96 1.16
N MET A 65 -8.72 -8.20 0.69
CA MET A 65 -8.23 -8.56 -0.66
C MET A 65 -8.90 -7.73 -1.76
N ALA A 66 -10.23 -7.52 -1.65
CA ALA A 66 -10.95 -6.68 -2.60
C ALA A 66 -10.47 -5.22 -2.55
N CYS A 67 -10.20 -4.68 -1.36
CA CYS A 67 -9.66 -3.32 -1.19
C CYS A 67 -8.25 -3.20 -1.77
N GLU A 68 -7.37 -4.17 -1.57
CA GLU A 68 -6.01 -4.20 -2.14
C GLU A 68 -6.05 -4.19 -3.68
N ILE A 69 -6.91 -5.02 -4.30
CA ILE A 69 -7.09 -5.04 -5.76
C ILE A 69 -7.56 -3.68 -6.27
N VAL A 70 -8.52 -3.07 -5.59
CA VAL A 70 -9.07 -1.76 -5.96
C VAL A 70 -8.05 -0.65 -5.71
N ALA A 71 -7.27 -0.73 -4.63
CA ALA A 71 -6.25 0.24 -4.27
C ALA A 71 -5.16 0.37 -5.35
N GLU A 72 -4.79 -0.73 -6.00
CA GLU A 72 -3.85 -0.71 -7.13
C GLU A 72 -4.33 0.18 -8.29
N GLU A 73 -5.63 0.14 -8.63
CA GLU A 73 -6.20 0.97 -9.68
C GLU A 73 -6.29 2.45 -9.25
N TYR A 74 -6.75 2.71 -8.03
CA TYR A 74 -6.82 4.07 -7.49
C TYR A 74 -5.43 4.70 -7.39
N THR A 75 -4.45 3.96 -6.89
CA THR A 75 -3.07 4.43 -6.78
C THR A 75 -2.49 4.76 -8.16
N THR A 76 -2.69 3.90 -9.16
CA THR A 76 -2.23 4.17 -10.52
C THR A 76 -2.83 5.48 -11.04
N TYR A 77 -4.12 5.67 -10.88
CA TYR A 77 -4.78 6.90 -11.33
C TYR A 77 -4.30 8.15 -10.56
N LEU A 78 -4.20 8.06 -9.23
CA LEU A 78 -3.71 9.14 -8.38
C LEU A 78 -2.30 9.58 -8.80
N MET A 79 -1.40 8.65 -9.00
CA MET A 79 -0.01 8.96 -9.32
C MET A 79 0.18 9.48 -10.76
N GLU A 80 -0.57 8.95 -11.73
CA GLU A 80 -0.40 9.27 -13.14
C GLU A 80 -1.19 10.51 -13.58
N ASN A 81 -2.35 10.76 -12.98
CA ASN A 81 -3.28 11.78 -13.49
C ASN A 81 -3.51 12.95 -12.53
N VAL A 82 -3.41 12.73 -11.22
CA VAL A 82 -3.72 13.74 -10.20
C VAL A 82 -2.74 13.72 -9.03
N SER A 83 -1.46 13.51 -9.34
CA SER A 83 -0.39 13.38 -8.34
C SER A 83 -0.31 14.52 -7.33
N SER A 84 -0.80 15.71 -7.69
CA SER A 84 -0.88 16.84 -6.77
C SER A 84 -1.75 16.58 -5.53
N LEU A 85 -2.70 15.65 -5.60
CA LEU A 85 -3.51 15.24 -4.44
C LEU A 85 -2.70 14.44 -3.42
N LEU A 86 -1.59 13.83 -3.83
CA LEU A 86 -0.71 13.03 -2.97
C LEU A 86 0.45 13.82 -2.36
N GLU A 87 0.68 15.06 -2.79
CA GLU A 87 1.88 15.80 -2.41
C GLU A 87 2.01 15.97 -0.89
N ALA A 88 0.93 16.35 -0.21
CA ALA A 88 0.92 16.51 1.24
C ALA A 88 1.18 15.17 1.96
N PHE A 89 0.58 14.09 1.47
CA PHE A 89 0.78 12.73 1.99
C PHE A 89 2.24 12.28 1.85
N LEU A 90 2.81 12.38 0.66
CA LEU A 90 4.17 11.95 0.39
C LEU A 90 5.22 12.78 1.15
N ASN A 91 4.95 14.06 1.35
CA ASN A 91 5.88 14.97 2.04
C ASN A 91 6.05 14.61 3.52
N VAL A 92 5.14 13.89 4.15
CA VAL A 92 5.33 13.39 5.52
C VAL A 92 6.63 12.57 5.59
N CYS A 93 6.79 11.57 4.74
CA CYS A 93 7.99 10.73 4.73
C CYS A 93 9.16 11.32 3.94
N ARG A 94 8.94 12.31 3.08
CA ARG A 94 10.01 12.98 2.32
C ARG A 94 10.78 14.01 3.15
N ALA A 95 10.11 14.70 4.07
CA ALA A 95 10.71 15.85 4.75
C ALA A 95 10.25 16.09 6.19
N GLU A 96 9.02 15.71 6.59
CA GLU A 96 8.46 16.14 7.87
C GLU A 96 8.98 15.33 9.06
N VAL A 97 9.14 14.02 8.91
CA VAL A 97 9.57 13.14 10.00
C VAL A 97 11.05 13.34 10.32
N THR A 98 11.85 13.43 9.28
CA THR A 98 13.29 13.65 9.38
C THR A 98 13.73 14.60 8.26
N SER A 99 14.98 15.07 8.32
CA SER A 99 15.56 15.85 7.22
C SER A 99 15.96 14.98 6.02
N VAL A 100 15.66 13.68 6.05
CA VAL A 100 16.04 12.69 5.02
C VAL A 100 14.76 12.13 4.41
N ASN A 101 14.76 11.96 3.08
CA ASN A 101 13.71 11.21 2.42
C ASN A 101 13.76 9.75 2.87
N LEU A 102 12.68 9.30 3.47
CA LEU A 102 12.59 7.95 4.04
C LEU A 102 12.14 6.88 3.04
N TYR A 103 11.68 7.24 1.84
CA TYR A 103 11.23 6.27 0.85
C TYR A 103 12.40 5.45 0.27
N ALA A 104 12.18 4.14 0.17
CA ALA A 104 13.17 3.18 -0.32
C ALA A 104 14.52 3.25 0.43
N LEU A 105 14.49 3.65 1.69
CA LEU A 105 15.67 3.76 2.54
C LEU A 105 15.94 2.45 3.26
N ALA A 106 17.17 1.99 3.22
CA ALA A 106 17.60 0.84 4.00
C ALA A 106 17.79 1.23 5.47
N LEU A 107 16.98 0.67 6.34
CA LEU A 107 17.05 0.82 7.78
C LEU A 107 17.90 -0.32 8.37
N THR A 108 18.70 -0.01 9.35
CA THR A 108 19.51 -1.00 10.06
C THR A 108 19.32 -0.86 11.56
N SER A 109 19.48 -1.94 12.32
CA SER A 109 19.50 -1.90 13.78
C SER A 109 20.79 -1.27 14.30
N SER A 110 21.11 -0.06 13.83
CA SER A 110 22.20 0.71 14.42
C SER A 110 21.70 1.42 15.67
N SER A 111 22.61 1.98 16.44
CA SER A 111 22.25 2.85 17.56
C SER A 111 21.70 4.22 17.12
N THR A 112 21.51 4.42 15.83
CA THR A 112 21.06 5.67 15.23
C THR A 112 19.71 5.45 14.52
N PRO A 113 18.65 6.20 14.86
CA PRO A 113 17.37 6.15 14.15
C PRO A 113 17.52 6.45 12.64
N PRO A 114 16.61 5.98 11.79
CA PRO A 114 15.41 5.20 12.11
C PRO A 114 15.70 3.72 12.35
N TYR A 115 14.92 3.12 13.27
CA TYR A 115 15.05 1.69 13.63
C TYR A 115 14.07 0.83 12.84
N VAL A 116 14.42 -0.46 12.69
CA VAL A 116 13.63 -1.43 11.93
C VAL A 116 12.25 -1.71 12.54
N ASP A 117 12.18 -1.70 13.86
CA ASP A 117 10.98 -2.09 14.61
C ASP A 117 10.02 -0.90 14.84
N ASP A 118 10.30 0.26 14.24
CA ASP A 118 9.58 1.51 14.49
C ASP A 118 9.07 2.14 13.17
N LEU A 119 8.66 1.33 12.20
CA LEU A 119 8.21 1.84 10.89
C LEU A 119 7.01 2.77 11.01
N GLU A 120 6.11 2.47 11.93
CA GLU A 120 4.91 3.26 12.21
C GLU A 120 5.26 4.62 12.79
N GLU A 121 6.35 4.73 13.58
CA GLU A 121 6.88 6.03 14.07
C GLU A 121 7.30 6.96 12.93
N TYR A 122 7.59 6.39 11.75
CA TYR A 122 7.96 7.13 10.54
C TYR A 122 6.82 7.25 9.53
N GLY A 123 5.63 6.75 9.87
CA GLY A 123 4.44 6.83 9.04
C GLY A 123 4.35 5.77 7.94
N PHE A 124 4.97 4.59 8.12
CA PHE A 124 4.82 3.45 7.20
C PHE A 124 3.98 2.34 7.84
N LEU A 125 3.12 1.70 7.05
CA LEU A 125 2.32 0.54 7.47
C LEU A 125 3.01 -0.79 7.12
N SER A 126 3.96 -0.78 6.19
CA SER A 126 4.67 -1.97 5.76
C SER A 126 6.13 -1.67 5.38
N TYR A 127 6.91 -2.72 5.24
CA TYR A 127 8.27 -2.65 4.69
C TYR A 127 8.32 -3.17 3.26
N ASN A 128 9.36 -2.84 2.52
CA ASN A 128 9.56 -3.30 1.15
C ASN A 128 9.88 -4.80 1.13
N LYS A 129 8.91 -5.61 0.73
CA LYS A 129 9.05 -7.06 0.62
C LYS A 129 10.03 -7.50 -0.47
N GLU A 130 10.23 -6.68 -1.49
CA GLU A 130 11.19 -6.94 -2.57
C GLU A 130 12.65 -6.70 -2.16
N ALA A 131 12.85 -5.89 -1.13
CA ALA A 131 14.15 -5.63 -0.59
C ALA A 131 14.47 -6.60 0.55
N GLN A 132 15.74 -6.94 0.65
CA GLN A 132 16.22 -7.92 1.61
C GLN A 132 15.81 -7.58 3.05
N TYR A 133 14.91 -8.39 3.62
CA TYR A 133 14.74 -8.45 5.05
C TYR A 133 15.72 -9.47 5.62
N ASN A 134 16.70 -9.01 6.37
CA ASN A 134 17.62 -9.89 7.05
C ASN A 134 17.35 -9.83 8.56
N VAL A 135 16.62 -10.84 9.04
CA VAL A 135 16.24 -10.97 10.47
C VAL A 135 17.47 -10.96 11.39
N SER A 136 18.56 -11.60 10.97
CA SER A 136 19.76 -11.70 11.81
C SER A 136 20.54 -10.39 11.92
N SER A 137 20.50 -9.56 10.88
CA SER A 137 21.14 -8.23 10.88
C SER A 137 20.15 -7.11 11.19
N LYS A 138 18.86 -7.42 11.43
CA LYS A 138 17.80 -6.45 11.60
C LYS A 138 17.88 -5.32 10.56
N ARG A 139 17.87 -5.70 9.30
CA ARG A 139 17.91 -4.78 8.18
C ARG A 139 16.62 -4.88 7.39
N VAL A 140 15.94 -3.76 7.23
CA VAL A 140 14.73 -3.66 6.42
C VAL A 140 14.85 -2.44 5.51
N THR A 141 14.17 -2.47 4.39
CA THR A 141 14.03 -1.30 3.53
C THR A 141 12.59 -0.81 3.61
N THR A 142 12.41 0.49 3.75
CA THR A 142 11.09 1.10 3.69
C THR A 142 10.51 0.94 2.29
N VAL A 143 9.19 0.98 2.20
CA VAL A 143 8.50 0.93 0.91
C VAL A 143 8.85 2.15 0.04
N GLY A 144 8.64 1.99 -1.26
CA GLY A 144 8.63 3.12 -2.19
C GLY A 144 7.29 3.86 -2.14
N GLU A 145 7.25 5.06 -2.71
CA GLU A 145 6.07 5.93 -2.69
C GLU A 145 4.79 5.24 -3.19
N ARG A 146 4.89 4.43 -4.26
CA ARG A 146 3.74 3.72 -4.80
C ARG A 146 3.16 2.71 -3.81
N ALA A 147 3.99 1.88 -3.21
CA ALA A 147 3.53 0.87 -2.26
C ALA A 147 2.93 1.51 -1.01
N ASP A 148 3.53 2.59 -0.52
CA ASP A 148 2.99 3.37 0.59
C ASP A 148 1.60 3.97 0.27
N VAL A 149 1.39 4.46 -0.96
CA VAL A 149 0.07 4.93 -1.40
C VAL A 149 -0.92 3.77 -1.46
N VAL A 150 -0.53 2.59 -1.98
CA VAL A 150 -1.40 1.40 -2.02
C VAL A 150 -1.82 1.00 -0.60
N ASP A 151 -0.88 0.94 0.34
CA ASP A 151 -1.16 0.59 1.73
C ASP A 151 -2.25 1.49 2.32
N TYR A 152 -2.08 2.81 2.23
CA TYR A 152 -3.04 3.77 2.80
C TYR A 152 -4.36 3.86 2.02
N VAL A 153 -4.35 3.71 0.70
CA VAL A 153 -5.59 3.63 -0.08
C VAL A 153 -6.37 2.39 0.32
N THR A 154 -5.69 1.25 0.57
CA THR A 154 -6.33 0.03 1.06
C THR A 154 -7.04 0.29 2.38
N GLU A 155 -6.37 0.89 3.36
CA GLU A 155 -6.97 1.18 4.67
C GLU A 155 -8.17 2.14 4.55
N VAL A 156 -8.08 3.18 3.73
CA VAL A 156 -9.23 4.07 3.49
C VAL A 156 -10.40 3.35 2.82
N LEU A 157 -10.14 2.38 1.93
CA LEU A 157 -11.17 1.58 1.28
C LEU A 157 -11.80 0.53 2.21
N MET A 158 -11.09 0.12 3.26
CA MET A 158 -11.62 -0.75 4.30
C MET A 158 -12.76 -0.08 5.08
N GLU A 159 -12.78 1.26 5.14
CA GLU A 159 -13.83 2.05 5.82
C GLU A 159 -14.05 1.59 7.28
N ASP A 160 -12.93 1.34 7.99
CA ASP A 160 -12.93 0.88 9.40
C ASP A 160 -12.02 1.80 10.22
N ASP A 161 -12.44 3.05 10.36
CA ASP A 161 -11.69 4.09 11.07
C ASP A 161 -11.43 3.70 12.54
N GLU A 162 -12.37 2.99 13.19
CA GLU A 162 -12.25 2.57 14.60
C GLU A 162 -11.15 1.51 14.76
N ALA A 163 -11.11 0.52 13.87
CA ALA A 163 -10.05 -0.49 13.89
C ALA A 163 -8.69 0.14 13.58
N PHE A 164 -8.61 1.03 12.59
CA PHE A 164 -7.38 1.73 12.24
C PHE A 164 -6.86 2.59 13.40
N GLU A 165 -7.73 3.37 14.05
CA GLU A 165 -7.36 4.19 15.21
C GLU A 165 -6.96 3.33 16.42
N THR A 166 -7.61 2.18 16.61
CA THR A 166 -7.24 1.24 17.69
C THR A 166 -5.82 0.69 17.49
N GLU A 167 -5.45 0.37 16.26
CA GLU A 167 -4.14 -0.19 15.92
C GLU A 167 -3.06 0.88 15.86
N TYR A 168 -3.34 2.02 15.20
CA TYR A 168 -2.33 3.03 14.84
C TYR A 168 -2.48 4.37 15.55
N GLY A 169 -3.48 4.56 16.41
CA GLY A 169 -3.80 5.86 17.01
C GLY A 169 -2.69 6.50 17.85
N SER A 170 -1.71 5.71 18.33
CA SER A 170 -0.53 6.22 19.04
C SER A 170 0.58 6.76 18.10
N TYR A 171 0.49 6.50 16.78
CA TYR A 171 1.50 6.87 15.81
C TYR A 171 1.10 8.13 15.04
N GLU A 172 1.63 9.27 15.45
CA GLU A 172 1.26 10.60 14.92
C GLU A 172 1.36 10.66 13.38
N TYR A 173 2.46 10.16 12.79
CA TYR A 173 2.66 10.26 11.35
C TYR A 173 1.81 9.30 10.55
N VAL A 174 1.48 8.13 11.11
CA VAL A 174 0.51 7.20 10.50
C VAL A 174 -0.87 7.85 10.46
N MET A 175 -1.35 8.37 11.59
CA MET A 175 -2.65 9.03 11.67
C MET A 175 -2.72 10.26 10.74
N LYS A 176 -1.67 11.07 10.71
CA LYS A 176 -1.58 12.20 9.80
C LYS A 176 -1.69 11.78 8.34
N LYS A 177 -0.96 10.77 7.92
CA LYS A 177 -1.03 10.24 6.54
C LYS A 177 -2.39 9.66 6.22
N TYR A 178 -3.01 8.96 7.17
CA TYR A 178 -4.36 8.41 6.99
C TYR A 178 -5.39 9.51 6.67
N GLU A 179 -5.41 10.60 7.43
CA GLU A 179 -6.32 11.73 7.18
C GLU A 179 -6.01 12.45 5.85
N LEU A 180 -4.73 12.57 5.49
CA LEU A 180 -4.34 13.13 4.19
C LEU A 180 -4.79 12.24 3.04
N MET A 181 -4.70 10.91 3.19
CA MET A 181 -5.18 9.97 2.18
C MET A 181 -6.70 9.98 2.07
N LYS A 182 -7.45 10.05 3.18
CA LYS A 182 -8.92 10.22 3.16
C LYS A 182 -9.29 11.47 2.35
N THR A 183 -8.64 12.59 2.62
CA THR A 183 -8.86 13.84 1.88
C THR A 183 -8.54 13.69 0.39
N ALA A 184 -7.43 13.04 0.04
CA ALA A 184 -7.05 12.79 -1.36
C ALA A 184 -8.10 11.93 -2.08
N MET A 185 -8.59 10.88 -1.41
CA MET A 185 -9.61 9.98 -1.97
C MET A 185 -10.98 10.67 -2.12
N GLU A 186 -11.38 11.55 -1.21
CA GLU A 186 -12.59 12.36 -1.33
C GLU A 186 -12.51 13.31 -2.53
N ASN A 187 -11.39 14.00 -2.69
CA ASN A 187 -11.13 14.88 -3.83
C ASN A 187 -11.12 14.11 -5.15
N LEU A 188 -10.52 12.93 -5.17
CA LEU A 188 -10.55 12.05 -6.32
C LEU A 188 -11.98 11.64 -6.68
N LYS A 189 -12.77 11.18 -5.71
CA LYS A 189 -14.18 10.80 -5.92
C LYS A 189 -14.98 11.98 -6.46
N ALA A 190 -14.69 13.21 -6.05
CA ALA A 190 -15.33 14.41 -6.57
C ALA A 190 -14.93 14.72 -8.02
N ALA A 191 -13.67 14.50 -8.39
CA ALA A 191 -13.15 14.74 -9.73
C ALA A 191 -13.63 13.69 -10.78
N LEU A 192 -13.98 12.49 -10.33
CA LEU A 192 -14.46 11.40 -11.20
C LEU A 192 -15.97 11.46 -11.49
N LYS A 193 -16.72 12.30 -10.80
CA LYS A 193 -18.16 12.54 -11.06
C LYS A 193 -18.37 13.42 -12.28
#